data_629fcb2cb550efa925e355dd72d2ef38
#
_entry.id   629fcb2cb550efa925e355dd72d2ef38
#
_cell.length_a   1.000
_cell.length_b   1.000
_cell.length_c   1.000
_cell.angle_alpha   90.00
_cell.angle_beta   90.00
_cell.angle_gamma   90.00
#
_symmetry.space_group_name_H-M   'P 1'
#
loop_
_entity.id
_entity.type
_entity.pdbx_description
1 polymer ?
#
loop_
_entity_poly.entity_id
_entity_poly.type
_entity_poly.pdbx_seq_one_letter_code
_entity_poly.pdbx_strand_id
1 'polypeptide(L)'
;MLKRFLIPVLLFAGVHAIAQNKLDSYEQTIAGTNLSFKMVAIPGGSFKMGSISGGKEDEKPAHEVKLDPFWMGQYEVTWDLFEPFLYKDYEIAKSKDGKVAPEIDAVTRPTKPYLDMTFGFGKEGHPALAMTHYNAIQFCKWLYVRTGVFYRLPTEAEWEYAARGGAKTAYFFGDNDTQLGEYAWFKDNADQKTHVVGEKKPNPWGLYDIYGNVGEWTYDQYKADSYAEGKDKVLINPVVVPTTLYPNVVRGGAFDSAAADLRSAARGASDPIWKQLDPQVPKSNWWFPEAPFVGMRLVRPVNPPSHEEIMAYYDKKPIKDF
;
A
#
# COMPACT_ATOMS: atom_id res chain seq x y z
N MET A 1 -64.43 -46.47 -19.68
CA MET A 1 -63.22 -46.46 -18.79
C MET A 1 -62.15 -45.67 -19.46
N LEU A 2 -61.98 -44.38 -19.09
CA LEU A 2 -60.95 -43.51 -19.63
C LEU A 2 -59.78 -43.54 -18.65
N LYS A 3 -58.62 -44.07 -19.09
CA LYS A 3 -57.32 -43.97 -18.32
C LYS A 3 -56.68 -42.61 -18.55
N ARG A 4 -56.62 -41.81 -17.50
CA ARG A 4 -55.86 -40.59 -17.50
C ARG A 4 -54.40 -40.91 -17.25
N PHE A 5 -53.49 -40.53 -18.21
CA PHE A 5 -52.06 -40.55 -18.03
C PHE A 5 -51.66 -39.23 -17.39
N LEU A 6 -51.07 -39.26 -16.20
CA LEU A 6 -50.35 -38.15 -15.57
C LEU A 6 -48.89 -38.14 -16.09
N ILE A 7 -48.50 -37.06 -16.74
CA ILE A 7 -47.13 -36.79 -17.13
C ILE A 7 -46.48 -35.98 -15.99
N PRO A 8 -45.39 -36.43 -15.38
CA PRO A 8 -44.68 -35.62 -14.40
C PRO A 8 -43.87 -34.51 -15.10
N VAL A 9 -44.17 -33.26 -14.76
CA VAL A 9 -43.34 -32.10 -15.17
C VAL A 9 -42.14 -32.06 -14.24
N LEU A 10 -40.95 -32.40 -14.77
CA LEU A 10 -39.69 -32.18 -14.11
C LEU A 10 -39.31 -30.71 -14.24
N LEU A 11 -39.40 -29.95 -13.14
CA LEU A 11 -38.84 -28.62 -13.02
C LEU A 11 -37.29 -28.73 -12.87
N PHE A 12 -36.59 -28.46 -13.94
CA PHE A 12 -35.15 -28.21 -13.86
C PHE A 12 -34.92 -26.82 -13.25
N ALA A 13 -34.58 -26.76 -11.97
CA ALA A 13 -34.02 -25.56 -11.35
C ALA A 13 -32.60 -25.39 -11.88
N GLY A 14 -32.44 -24.53 -12.90
CA GLY A 14 -31.13 -24.13 -13.38
C GLY A 14 -30.42 -23.32 -12.31
N VAL A 15 -29.45 -23.91 -11.66
CA VAL A 15 -28.49 -23.20 -10.82
C VAL A 15 -27.60 -22.37 -11.78
N HIS A 16 -27.95 -21.11 -11.93
CA HIS A 16 -27.03 -20.15 -12.58
C HIS A 16 -25.85 -19.94 -11.62
N ALA A 17 -24.78 -20.70 -11.80
CA ALA A 17 -23.49 -20.35 -11.25
C ALA A 17 -23.07 -19.03 -11.92
N ILE A 18 -23.19 -17.94 -11.18
CA ILE A 18 -22.56 -16.67 -11.56
C ILE A 18 -21.06 -16.97 -11.56
N ALA A 19 -20.47 -17.09 -12.74
CA ALA A 19 -19.04 -17.17 -12.89
C ALA A 19 -18.47 -15.87 -12.31
N GLN A 20 -17.93 -15.95 -11.12
CA GLN A 20 -17.20 -14.87 -10.50
C GLN A 20 -15.98 -14.66 -11.41
N ASN A 21 -15.95 -13.55 -12.18
CA ASN A 21 -14.80 -13.20 -13.00
C ASN A 21 -13.58 -13.21 -12.07
N LYS A 22 -12.70 -14.19 -12.28
CA LYS A 22 -11.47 -14.30 -11.49
C LYS A 22 -10.65 -13.05 -11.75
N LEU A 23 -10.34 -12.31 -10.69
CA LEU A 23 -9.45 -11.17 -10.76
C LEU A 23 -8.03 -11.69 -11.03
N ASP A 24 -7.44 -11.33 -12.18
CA ASP A 24 -6.09 -11.75 -12.54
C ASP A 24 -5.07 -10.66 -12.23
N SER A 25 -3.89 -11.09 -11.77
CA SER A 25 -2.73 -10.20 -11.61
C SER A 25 -2.25 -9.73 -12.98
N TYR A 26 -1.67 -8.54 -13.05
CA TYR A 26 -1.23 -7.95 -14.32
C TYR A 26 0.04 -7.11 -14.15
N GLU A 27 0.67 -6.79 -15.26
CA GLU A 27 1.76 -5.83 -15.34
C GLU A 27 1.25 -4.51 -15.94
N GLN A 28 1.43 -3.42 -15.21
CA GLN A 28 1.14 -2.08 -15.68
C GLN A 28 2.36 -1.50 -16.37
N THR A 29 2.24 -1.22 -17.65
CA THR A 29 3.24 -0.43 -18.40
C THR A 29 2.91 1.05 -18.33
N ILE A 30 3.94 1.91 -18.30
CA ILE A 30 3.76 3.36 -18.38
C ILE A 30 4.00 3.78 -19.83
N ALA A 31 2.93 4.19 -20.49
CA ALA A 31 2.96 4.55 -21.91
C ALA A 31 4.05 5.57 -22.21
N GLY A 32 4.77 5.36 -23.32
CA GLY A 32 5.88 6.22 -23.74
C GLY A 32 7.18 6.01 -22.99
N THR A 33 7.27 5.05 -22.05
CA THR A 33 8.48 4.73 -21.27
C THR A 33 8.83 3.25 -21.35
N ASN A 34 9.96 2.87 -20.75
CA ASN A 34 10.35 1.48 -20.52
C ASN A 34 10.01 1.03 -19.10
N LEU A 35 9.18 1.78 -18.38
CA LEU A 35 8.80 1.49 -16.99
C LEU A 35 7.58 0.59 -16.95
N SER A 36 7.61 -0.38 -16.06
CA SER A 36 6.47 -1.22 -15.70
C SER A 36 6.53 -1.63 -14.23
N PHE A 37 5.39 -2.04 -13.69
CA PHE A 37 5.29 -2.62 -12.35
C PHE A 37 4.17 -3.64 -12.27
N LYS A 38 4.31 -4.62 -11.40
CA LYS A 38 3.35 -5.72 -11.26
C LYS A 38 2.32 -5.42 -10.18
N MET A 39 1.07 -5.76 -10.49
CA MET A 39 -0.08 -5.67 -9.61
C MET A 39 -0.67 -7.05 -9.36
N VAL A 40 -0.71 -7.47 -8.10
CA VAL A 40 -1.23 -8.76 -7.66
C VAL A 40 -2.70 -8.62 -7.34
N ALA A 41 -3.51 -9.55 -7.84
CA ALA A 41 -4.94 -9.62 -7.56
C ALA A 41 -5.16 -10.09 -6.12
N ILE A 42 -5.83 -9.29 -5.31
CA ILE A 42 -6.22 -9.61 -3.94
C ILE A 42 -7.73 -9.89 -3.93
N PRO A 43 -8.15 -11.11 -3.56
CA PRO A 43 -9.57 -11.45 -3.55
C PRO A 43 -10.28 -10.65 -2.46
N GLY A 44 -11.52 -10.25 -2.72
CA GLY A 44 -12.37 -9.70 -1.67
C GLY A 44 -12.70 -10.76 -0.61
N GLY A 45 -12.99 -10.32 0.61
CA GLY A 45 -13.31 -11.24 1.68
C GLY A 45 -13.43 -10.59 3.05
N SER A 46 -13.63 -11.42 4.06
CA SER A 46 -13.71 -11.00 5.46
C SER A 46 -12.53 -11.55 6.26
N PHE A 47 -12.04 -10.76 7.20
CA PHE A 47 -10.98 -11.17 8.13
C PHE A 47 -11.11 -10.46 9.47
N LYS A 48 -10.42 -10.97 10.48
CA LYS A 48 -10.26 -10.26 11.74
C LYS A 48 -9.04 -9.35 11.67
N MET A 49 -9.28 -8.04 11.68
CA MET A 49 -8.27 -6.99 11.76
C MET A 49 -7.84 -6.79 13.21
N GLY A 50 -6.54 -6.66 13.44
CA GLY A 50 -5.96 -6.48 14.76
C GLY A 50 -5.48 -7.77 15.43
N SER A 51 -5.03 -7.66 16.68
CA SER A 51 -4.50 -8.78 17.46
C SER A 51 -5.56 -9.46 18.29
N ILE A 52 -5.74 -10.78 18.09
CA ILE A 52 -6.67 -11.61 18.87
C ILE A 52 -6.07 -11.92 20.25
N SER A 53 -4.76 -12.19 20.28
CA SER A 53 -3.99 -12.46 21.50
C SER A 53 -2.63 -11.79 21.39
N GLY A 54 -2.09 -11.34 22.51
CA GLY A 54 -0.85 -10.54 22.48
C GLY A 54 -1.04 -9.19 21.83
N GLY A 55 0.01 -8.65 21.21
CA GLY A 55 -0.01 -7.35 20.53
C GLY A 55 -0.11 -6.14 21.47
N LYS A 56 -0.02 -4.95 20.87
CA LYS A 56 -0.14 -3.67 21.56
C LYS A 56 -1.62 -3.32 21.77
N GLU A 57 -1.91 -2.36 22.63
CA GLU A 57 -3.29 -1.95 22.94
C GLU A 57 -4.00 -1.30 21.74
N ASP A 58 -3.25 -0.60 20.88
CA ASP A 58 -3.76 0.03 19.66
C ASP A 58 -4.11 -0.97 18.54
N GLU A 59 -3.74 -2.25 18.71
CA GLU A 59 -4.12 -3.35 17.84
C GLU A 59 -5.44 -4.01 18.27
N LYS A 60 -6.13 -3.46 19.28
CA LYS A 60 -7.31 -4.05 19.94
C LYS A 60 -8.51 -3.10 19.97
N PRO A 61 -9.72 -3.64 20.03
CA PRO A 61 -10.09 -5.06 19.91
C PRO A 61 -9.94 -5.56 18.48
N ALA A 62 -9.57 -6.84 18.33
CA ALA A 62 -9.67 -7.48 17.03
C ALA A 62 -11.14 -7.52 16.60
N HIS A 63 -11.42 -7.07 15.37
CA HIS A 63 -12.79 -6.90 14.86
C HIS A 63 -12.93 -7.40 13.42
N GLU A 64 -14.17 -7.63 13.01
CA GLU A 64 -14.46 -8.17 11.68
C GLU A 64 -14.47 -7.05 10.63
N VAL A 65 -13.70 -7.24 9.56
CA VAL A 65 -13.65 -6.34 8.41
C VAL A 65 -13.97 -7.13 7.14
N LYS A 66 -14.78 -6.54 6.26
CA LYS A 66 -15.06 -7.05 4.92
C LYS A 66 -14.51 -6.07 3.89
N LEU A 67 -13.76 -6.59 2.92
CA LEU A 67 -13.14 -5.82 1.84
C LEU A 67 -13.63 -6.30 0.49
N ASP A 68 -13.82 -5.36 -0.42
CA ASP A 68 -13.98 -5.63 -1.84
C ASP A 68 -12.64 -6.11 -2.44
N PRO A 69 -12.65 -6.80 -3.60
CA PRO A 69 -11.42 -7.18 -4.26
C PRO A 69 -10.67 -5.96 -4.80
N PHE A 70 -9.34 -6.04 -4.84
CA PHE A 70 -8.47 -4.98 -5.33
C PHE A 70 -7.17 -5.56 -5.90
N TRP A 71 -6.34 -4.74 -6.52
CA TRP A 71 -4.97 -5.09 -6.85
C TRP A 71 -4.02 -4.34 -5.94
N MET A 72 -2.93 -5.00 -5.55
CA MET A 72 -1.85 -4.43 -4.76
C MET A 72 -0.52 -4.59 -5.48
N GLY A 73 0.37 -3.60 -5.40
CA GLY A 73 1.72 -3.69 -5.93
C GLY A 73 2.45 -4.92 -5.40
N GLN A 74 3.04 -5.72 -6.30
CA GLN A 74 3.79 -6.92 -5.91
C GLN A 74 4.96 -6.58 -4.98
N TYR A 75 5.58 -5.44 -5.23
CA TYR A 75 6.70 -4.88 -4.49
C TYR A 75 6.35 -3.50 -3.93
N GLU A 76 7.16 -3.02 -3.01
CA GLU A 76 7.25 -1.60 -2.68
C GLU A 76 7.58 -0.79 -3.94
N VAL A 77 7.19 0.48 -3.98
CA VAL A 77 7.57 1.38 -5.09
C VAL A 77 9.07 1.61 -5.06
N THR A 78 9.76 1.25 -6.14
CA THR A 78 11.22 1.40 -6.24
C THR A 78 11.65 2.80 -6.70
N TRP A 79 12.92 3.16 -6.47
CA TRP A 79 13.51 4.38 -7.01
C TRP A 79 13.42 4.45 -8.53
N ASP A 80 13.55 3.31 -9.23
CA ASP A 80 13.42 3.27 -10.70
C ASP A 80 12.07 3.79 -11.19
N LEU A 81 11.02 3.54 -10.42
CA LEU A 81 9.66 3.99 -10.73
C LEU A 81 9.39 5.40 -10.18
N PHE A 82 10.01 5.77 -9.05
CA PHE A 82 9.74 7.02 -8.34
C PHE A 82 10.54 8.22 -8.88
N GLU A 83 11.80 8.01 -9.29
CA GLU A 83 12.66 9.09 -9.79
C GLU A 83 12.11 9.83 -11.03
N PRO A 84 11.47 9.20 -12.01
CA PRO A 84 10.82 9.92 -13.12
C PRO A 84 9.75 10.92 -12.66
N PHE A 85 9.08 10.65 -11.54
CA PHE A 85 8.19 11.63 -10.93
C PHE A 85 8.96 12.77 -10.26
N LEU A 86 10.08 12.49 -9.62
CA LEU A 86 10.89 13.52 -8.95
C LEU A 86 11.59 14.46 -9.92
N TYR A 87 12.18 13.90 -10.98
CA TYR A 87 13.07 14.63 -11.86
C TYR A 87 12.60 14.52 -13.31
N LYS A 88 12.29 15.68 -13.91
CA LYS A 88 11.88 15.75 -15.31
C LYS A 88 12.93 15.15 -16.27
N ASP A 89 14.21 15.35 -15.99
CA ASP A 89 15.29 14.79 -16.80
C ASP A 89 15.32 13.26 -16.77
N TYR A 90 15.03 12.65 -15.62
CA TYR A 90 14.91 11.20 -15.52
C TYR A 90 13.67 10.69 -16.27
N GLU A 91 12.56 11.41 -16.21
CA GLU A 91 11.36 11.06 -16.97
C GLU A 91 11.63 11.14 -18.47
N ILE A 92 12.31 12.18 -18.95
CA ILE A 92 12.74 12.33 -20.33
C ILE A 92 13.66 11.17 -20.74
N ALA A 93 14.65 10.81 -19.90
CA ALA A 93 15.55 9.69 -20.16
C ALA A 93 14.84 8.32 -20.24
N LYS A 94 13.72 8.16 -19.54
CA LYS A 94 12.90 6.94 -19.58
C LYS A 94 11.81 6.99 -20.67
N SER A 95 11.58 8.14 -21.30
CA SER A 95 10.61 8.28 -22.40
C SER A 95 11.19 7.74 -23.70
N LYS A 96 10.31 7.21 -24.58
CA LYS A 96 10.72 6.64 -25.88
C LYS A 96 11.10 7.70 -26.92
N ASP A 97 10.56 8.91 -26.80
CA ASP A 97 10.74 10.03 -27.73
C ASP A 97 11.54 11.21 -27.14
N GLY A 98 12.04 11.08 -25.92
CA GLY A 98 12.79 12.12 -25.24
C GLY A 98 11.95 13.34 -24.83
N LYS A 99 10.64 13.18 -24.68
CA LYS A 99 9.71 14.27 -24.34
C LYS A 99 8.77 13.88 -23.21
N VAL A 100 8.25 14.87 -22.52
CA VAL A 100 7.17 14.74 -21.53
C VAL A 100 5.94 15.44 -22.08
N ALA A 101 4.78 14.78 -22.04
CA ALA A 101 3.53 15.38 -22.47
C ALA A 101 3.13 16.56 -21.55
N PRO A 102 2.52 17.64 -22.12
CA PRO A 102 2.20 18.85 -21.34
C PRO A 102 1.32 18.57 -20.10
N GLU A 103 0.39 17.62 -20.20
CA GLU A 103 -0.50 17.25 -19.09
C GLU A 103 0.26 16.67 -17.92
N ILE A 104 1.35 15.96 -18.20
CA ILE A 104 2.23 15.36 -17.20
C ILE A 104 3.17 16.41 -16.60
N ASP A 105 3.62 17.34 -17.44
CA ASP A 105 4.49 18.44 -17.00
C ASP A 105 3.75 19.40 -16.04
N ALA A 106 2.41 19.44 -16.12
CA ALA A 106 1.57 20.19 -15.19
C ALA A 106 1.40 19.56 -13.81
N VAL A 107 1.83 18.30 -13.60
CA VAL A 107 1.78 17.65 -12.27
C VAL A 107 2.82 18.28 -11.37
N THR A 108 2.40 18.68 -10.16
CA THR A 108 3.32 19.22 -9.16
C THR A 108 4.35 18.18 -8.76
N ARG A 109 5.62 18.50 -8.92
CA ARG A 109 6.74 17.65 -8.58
C ARG A 109 7.34 18.06 -7.23
N PRO A 110 7.93 17.11 -6.49
CA PRO A 110 8.66 17.41 -5.27
C PRO A 110 9.79 18.42 -5.51
N THR A 111 10.03 19.29 -4.53
CA THR A 111 11.26 20.06 -4.50
C THR A 111 12.46 19.13 -4.36
N LYS A 112 13.56 19.46 -5.03
CA LYS A 112 14.80 18.68 -4.92
C LYS A 112 15.22 18.62 -3.44
N PRO A 113 15.46 17.40 -2.90
CA PRO A 113 15.88 17.26 -1.51
C PRO A 113 17.31 17.83 -1.29
N TYR A 114 17.59 18.27 -0.09
CA TYR A 114 18.92 18.76 0.30
C TYR A 114 19.92 17.63 0.51
N LEU A 115 19.40 16.46 0.90
CA LEU A 115 20.18 15.27 1.18
C LEU A 115 19.97 14.25 0.06
N ASP A 116 20.90 13.34 -0.08
CA ASP A 116 20.67 12.14 -0.86
C ASP A 116 19.65 11.26 -0.12
N MET A 117 18.42 11.24 -0.62
CA MET A 117 17.32 10.48 0.00
C MET A 117 17.45 8.96 -0.20
N THR A 118 18.51 8.49 -0.84
CA THR A 118 18.87 7.07 -0.82
C THR A 118 19.64 6.67 0.43
N PHE A 119 20.15 7.64 1.17
CA PHE A 119 21.00 7.44 2.37
C PHE A 119 22.20 6.53 2.10
N GLY A 120 22.58 6.35 0.83
CA GLY A 120 23.63 5.45 0.41
C GLY A 120 23.23 3.96 0.42
N PHE A 121 21.95 3.64 0.59
CA PHE A 121 21.46 2.24 0.61
C PHE A 121 21.42 1.60 -0.78
N GLY A 122 21.34 2.40 -1.85
CA GLY A 122 21.23 1.95 -3.23
C GLY A 122 20.01 2.53 -3.94
N LYS A 123 19.96 2.35 -5.25
CA LYS A 123 18.87 2.84 -6.12
C LYS A 123 18.22 1.75 -6.94
N GLU A 124 18.98 1.10 -7.81
CA GLU A 124 18.44 0.09 -8.74
C GLU A 124 17.74 -1.04 -7.98
N GLY A 125 16.44 -1.17 -8.19
CA GLY A 125 15.60 -2.16 -7.52
C GLY A 125 15.37 -1.92 -6.02
N HIS A 126 15.95 -0.89 -5.41
CA HIS A 126 15.71 -0.54 -4.00
C HIS A 126 14.40 0.22 -3.84
N PRO A 127 13.69 0.08 -2.70
CA PRO A 127 12.48 0.84 -2.43
C PRO A 127 12.79 2.34 -2.33
N ALA A 128 11.92 3.17 -2.89
CA ALA A 128 11.92 4.60 -2.64
C ALA A 128 11.47 4.87 -1.20
N LEU A 129 12.14 5.79 -0.53
CA LEU A 129 11.95 6.01 0.90
C LEU A 129 12.04 7.49 1.31
N ALA A 130 11.84 7.78 2.58
CA ALA A 130 11.90 9.11 3.19
C ALA A 130 10.90 10.13 2.60
N MET A 131 9.86 9.67 1.93
CA MET A 131 8.80 10.53 1.39
C MET A 131 7.71 10.80 2.43
N THR A 132 7.14 12.01 2.39
CA THR A 132 5.94 12.30 3.19
C THR A 132 4.72 11.56 2.64
N HIS A 133 3.68 11.44 3.46
CA HIS A 133 2.38 10.91 3.04
C HIS A 133 1.79 11.71 1.85
N TYR A 134 1.93 13.04 1.88
CA TYR A 134 1.54 13.89 0.76
C TYR A 134 2.31 13.58 -0.53
N ASN A 135 3.64 13.41 -0.43
CA ASN A 135 4.50 13.07 -1.57
C ASN A 135 4.06 11.74 -2.21
N ALA A 136 3.78 10.72 -1.38
CA ALA A 136 3.28 9.43 -1.84
C ALA A 136 1.94 9.55 -2.61
N ILE A 137 1.01 10.41 -2.16
CA ILE A 137 -0.26 10.68 -2.86
C ILE A 137 0.00 11.40 -4.19
N GLN A 138 0.94 12.37 -4.24
CA GLN A 138 1.27 13.08 -5.48
C GLN A 138 1.96 12.16 -6.51
N PHE A 139 2.72 11.18 -6.07
CA PHE A 139 3.22 10.12 -6.96
C PHE A 139 2.07 9.31 -7.58
N CYS A 140 1.05 8.95 -6.79
CA CYS A 140 -0.15 8.29 -7.33
C CYS A 140 -0.88 9.16 -8.36
N LYS A 141 -0.94 10.49 -8.15
CA LYS A 141 -1.48 11.44 -9.13
C LYS A 141 -0.69 11.42 -10.43
N TRP A 142 0.64 11.45 -10.35
CA TRP A 142 1.51 11.36 -11.52
C TRP A 142 1.25 10.06 -12.30
N LEU A 143 1.13 8.91 -11.61
CA LEU A 143 0.77 7.64 -12.24
C LEU A 143 -0.59 7.71 -12.93
N TYR A 144 -1.60 8.33 -12.30
CA TYR A 144 -2.92 8.49 -12.90
C TYR A 144 -2.86 9.28 -14.21
N VAL A 145 -2.15 10.40 -14.24
CA VAL A 145 -1.97 11.20 -15.46
C VAL A 145 -1.22 10.41 -16.53
N ARG A 146 -0.25 9.55 -16.14
CA ARG A 146 0.54 8.72 -17.07
C ARG A 146 -0.22 7.51 -17.63
N THR A 147 -1.13 6.94 -16.86
CA THR A 147 -1.75 5.64 -17.18
C THR A 147 -3.25 5.70 -17.40
N GLY A 148 -3.92 6.77 -16.96
CA GLY A 148 -5.39 6.85 -16.89
C GLY A 148 -5.99 5.92 -15.82
N VAL A 149 -5.17 5.26 -14.99
CA VAL A 149 -5.61 4.30 -13.99
C VAL A 149 -5.47 4.87 -12.58
N PHE A 150 -6.53 4.80 -11.79
CA PHE A 150 -6.54 5.28 -10.42
C PHE A 150 -5.73 4.36 -9.50
N TYR A 151 -4.57 4.84 -9.08
CA TYR A 151 -3.75 4.22 -8.03
C TYR A 151 -3.80 5.09 -6.78
N ARG A 152 -3.71 4.46 -5.61
CA ARG A 152 -3.69 5.13 -4.31
C ARG A 152 -2.88 4.34 -3.29
N LEU A 153 -2.68 4.92 -2.13
CA LEU A 153 -2.21 4.18 -0.96
C LEU A 153 -3.26 3.14 -0.52
N PRO A 154 -2.85 2.00 0.01
CA PRO A 154 -3.77 1.06 0.66
C PRO A 154 -4.47 1.74 1.83
N THR A 155 -5.70 1.34 2.15
CA THR A 155 -6.21 1.58 3.50
C THR A 155 -5.46 0.68 4.49
N GLU A 156 -5.48 1.04 5.77
CA GLU A 156 -4.85 0.21 6.81
C GLU A 156 -5.43 -1.22 6.81
N ALA A 157 -6.73 -1.34 6.61
CA ALA A 157 -7.42 -2.63 6.53
C ALA A 157 -7.02 -3.44 5.28
N GLU A 158 -6.89 -2.82 4.11
CA GLU A 158 -6.42 -3.48 2.89
C GLU A 158 -4.99 -3.98 3.05
N TRP A 159 -4.13 -3.17 3.67
CA TRP A 159 -2.75 -3.54 3.92
C TRP A 159 -2.66 -4.78 4.83
N GLU A 160 -3.35 -4.77 5.99
CA GLU A 160 -3.31 -5.90 6.93
C GLU A 160 -3.91 -7.18 6.33
N TYR A 161 -5.02 -7.06 5.60
CA TYR A 161 -5.63 -8.17 4.89
C TYR A 161 -4.68 -8.81 3.88
N ALA A 162 -4.03 -7.97 3.08
CA ALA A 162 -3.06 -8.42 2.08
C ALA A 162 -1.81 -9.04 2.73
N ALA A 163 -1.30 -8.45 3.81
CA ALA A 163 -0.15 -8.97 4.55
C ALA A 163 -0.43 -10.34 5.14
N ARG A 164 -1.63 -10.57 5.68
CA ARG A 164 -2.04 -11.85 6.23
C ARG A 164 -2.11 -12.97 5.18
N GLY A 165 -2.42 -12.65 3.93
CA GLY A 165 -2.52 -13.66 2.86
C GLY A 165 -3.48 -14.82 3.20
N GLY A 166 -4.54 -14.55 3.98
CA GLY A 166 -5.51 -15.53 4.48
C GLY A 166 -5.19 -16.13 5.85
N ALA A 167 -4.02 -15.88 6.44
CA ALA A 167 -3.65 -16.37 7.76
C ALA A 167 -4.32 -15.58 8.90
N LYS A 168 -4.46 -16.24 10.07
CA LYS A 168 -5.00 -15.65 11.30
C LYS A 168 -3.94 -15.46 12.38
N THR A 169 -2.73 -15.90 12.12
CA THR A 169 -1.56 -15.89 12.98
C THR A 169 -0.89 -14.51 13.04
N ALA A 170 0.09 -14.34 13.91
CA ALA A 170 0.84 -13.08 14.06
C ALA A 170 1.54 -12.66 12.76
N TYR A 171 2.15 -13.62 12.08
CA TYR A 171 2.67 -13.50 10.72
C TYR A 171 1.91 -14.44 9.80
N PHE A 172 1.99 -14.26 8.47
CA PHE A 172 1.28 -15.15 7.55
C PHE A 172 1.81 -16.61 7.59
N PHE A 173 3.01 -16.85 8.10
CA PHE A 173 3.64 -18.16 8.21
C PHE A 173 3.49 -18.79 9.61
N GLY A 174 2.97 -18.10 10.62
CA GLY A 174 2.78 -18.62 11.98
C GLY A 174 2.77 -17.56 13.08
N ASP A 175 2.78 -18.00 14.33
CA ASP A 175 2.71 -17.12 15.51
C ASP A 175 4.08 -16.70 16.06
N ASN A 176 5.17 -17.30 15.60
CA ASN A 176 6.53 -16.97 16.01
C ASN A 176 7.37 -16.45 14.84
N ASP A 177 8.46 -15.80 15.15
CA ASP A 177 9.35 -15.11 14.21
C ASP A 177 10.48 -15.98 13.65
N THR A 178 10.50 -17.29 13.94
CA THR A 178 11.62 -18.17 13.57
C THR A 178 11.90 -18.26 12.07
N GLN A 179 10.86 -18.06 11.23
CA GLN A 179 10.97 -18.05 9.79
C GLN A 179 11.05 -16.63 9.19
N LEU A 180 10.98 -15.58 10.01
CA LEU A 180 10.88 -14.19 9.53
C LEU A 180 12.02 -13.82 8.57
N GLY A 181 13.24 -14.30 8.84
CA GLY A 181 14.40 -14.05 7.98
C GLY A 181 14.30 -14.61 6.56
N GLU A 182 13.37 -15.53 6.28
CA GLU A 182 13.10 -16.03 4.94
C GLU A 182 12.22 -15.07 4.12
N TYR A 183 11.44 -14.21 4.80
CA TYR A 183 10.39 -13.38 4.22
C TYR A 183 10.63 -11.88 4.36
N ALA A 184 11.55 -11.47 5.23
CA ALA A 184 11.73 -10.06 5.58
C ALA A 184 13.20 -9.65 5.71
N TRP A 185 13.49 -8.41 5.34
CA TRP A 185 14.67 -7.66 5.74
C TRP A 185 14.32 -6.81 6.96
N PHE A 186 14.90 -7.09 8.10
CA PHE A 186 14.62 -6.43 9.38
C PHE A 186 15.88 -6.31 10.23
N LYS A 187 15.79 -5.76 11.42
CA LYS A 187 16.93 -5.40 12.29
C LYS A 187 18.02 -6.46 12.40
N ASP A 188 17.64 -7.76 12.43
CA ASP A 188 18.58 -8.83 12.72
C ASP A 188 19.32 -9.34 11.47
N ASN A 189 18.89 -8.95 10.25
CA ASN A 189 19.46 -9.46 9.01
C ASN A 189 19.64 -8.45 7.87
N ALA A 190 19.25 -7.18 8.08
CA ALA A 190 19.25 -6.17 7.02
C ALA A 190 20.51 -5.29 6.98
N ASP A 191 21.46 -5.47 7.88
CA ASP A 191 22.69 -4.66 7.95
C ASP A 191 22.41 -3.14 8.01
N GLN A 192 21.33 -2.75 8.70
CA GLN A 192 20.91 -1.34 8.89
C GLN A 192 20.62 -0.58 7.58
N LYS A 193 20.18 -1.25 6.54
CA LYS A 193 19.86 -0.65 5.23
C LYS A 193 18.74 -1.39 4.51
N THR A 194 18.19 -0.75 3.49
CA THR A 194 17.25 -1.41 2.57
C THR A 194 17.98 -2.36 1.61
N HIS A 195 17.24 -3.29 1.07
CA HIS A 195 17.68 -4.27 0.07
C HIS A 195 16.83 -4.15 -1.20
N VAL A 196 17.30 -4.76 -2.27
CA VAL A 196 16.56 -4.87 -3.54
C VAL A 196 15.25 -5.61 -3.27
N VAL A 197 14.14 -5.07 -3.79
CA VAL A 197 12.82 -5.68 -3.58
C VAL A 197 12.75 -7.07 -4.20
N GLY A 198 12.03 -7.98 -3.55
CA GLY A 198 11.81 -9.33 -4.06
C GLY A 198 12.94 -10.33 -3.83
N GLU A 199 13.96 -10.00 -3.06
CA GLU A 199 15.03 -10.94 -2.69
C GLU A 199 14.60 -11.97 -1.66
N LYS A 200 13.57 -11.69 -0.88
CA LYS A 200 12.97 -12.62 0.08
C LYS A 200 11.80 -13.37 -0.54
N LYS A 201 11.26 -14.38 0.14
CA LYS A 201 10.08 -15.12 -0.31
C LYS A 201 8.81 -14.28 -0.19
N PRO A 202 7.84 -14.43 -1.11
CA PRO A 202 6.57 -13.72 -1.03
C PRO A 202 5.63 -14.35 0.03
N ASN A 203 4.60 -13.62 0.40
CA ASN A 203 3.49 -14.17 1.14
C ASN A 203 2.61 -15.09 0.24
N PRO A 204 1.59 -15.79 0.79
CA PRO A 204 0.74 -16.72 0.02
C PRO A 204 0.01 -16.09 -1.17
N TRP A 205 -0.16 -14.76 -1.18
CA TRP A 205 -0.79 -14.05 -2.31
C TRP A 205 0.21 -13.48 -3.31
N GLY A 206 1.52 -13.71 -3.11
CA GLY A 206 2.57 -13.29 -4.05
C GLY A 206 3.07 -11.86 -3.82
N LEU A 207 2.85 -11.28 -2.64
CA LEU A 207 3.41 -10.00 -2.23
C LEU A 207 4.76 -10.21 -1.56
N TYR A 208 5.78 -9.52 -2.04
CA TYR A 208 7.14 -9.52 -1.51
C TYR A 208 7.33 -8.35 -0.56
N ASP A 209 8.26 -8.49 0.36
CA ASP A 209 8.68 -7.45 1.31
C ASP A 209 7.49 -6.80 2.06
N ILE A 210 6.41 -7.57 2.24
CA ILE A 210 5.23 -7.09 2.99
C ILE A 210 5.53 -6.94 4.49
N TYR A 211 6.62 -7.53 4.93
CA TYR A 211 7.23 -7.33 6.23
C TYR A 211 8.67 -6.85 6.02
N GLY A 212 9.08 -5.79 6.73
CA GLY A 212 10.43 -5.27 6.70
C GLY A 212 10.75 -4.44 5.47
N ASN A 213 12.01 -4.35 5.11
CA ASN A 213 12.61 -3.49 4.10
C ASN A 213 12.29 -2.01 4.35
N VAL A 214 11.11 -1.50 3.94
CA VAL A 214 10.62 -0.18 4.37
C VAL A 214 9.21 -0.28 4.95
N GLY A 215 8.91 0.54 5.96
CA GLY A 215 7.55 0.72 6.45
C GLY A 215 6.69 1.40 5.38
N GLU A 216 5.45 0.94 5.20
CA GLU A 216 4.60 1.37 4.10
C GLU A 216 3.50 2.32 4.58
N TRP A 217 3.39 3.48 3.92
CA TRP A 217 2.27 4.35 4.12
C TRP A 217 0.94 3.67 3.81
N THR A 218 -0.01 3.81 4.73
CA THR A 218 -1.43 3.64 4.39
C THR A 218 -2.11 5.00 4.29
N TYR A 219 -3.31 5.06 3.72
CA TYR A 219 -4.04 6.31 3.61
C TYR A 219 -4.55 6.83 4.96
N ASP A 220 -4.66 5.96 5.95
CA ASP A 220 -5.39 6.22 7.19
C ASP A 220 -4.67 7.14 8.17
N GLN A 221 -5.46 8.01 8.81
CA GLN A 221 -5.05 8.71 10.03
C GLN A 221 -4.86 7.68 11.15
N TYR A 222 -3.72 7.72 11.83
CA TYR A 222 -3.55 6.90 13.03
C TYR A 222 -4.38 7.45 14.18
N LYS A 223 -5.19 6.58 14.78
CA LYS A 223 -5.90 6.78 16.05
C LYS A 223 -5.75 5.51 16.87
N ALA A 224 -5.24 5.61 18.09
CA ALA A 224 -4.97 4.44 18.93
C ALA A 224 -6.25 3.65 19.27
N ASP A 225 -7.41 4.31 19.29
CA ASP A 225 -8.71 3.74 19.64
C ASP A 225 -9.61 3.44 18.43
N SER A 226 -9.12 3.61 17.20
CA SER A 226 -9.95 3.44 15.98
C SER A 226 -10.59 2.06 15.87
N TYR A 227 -9.97 1.02 16.40
CA TYR A 227 -10.48 -0.35 16.34
C TYR A 227 -11.70 -0.59 17.24
N ALA A 228 -11.93 0.27 18.25
CA ALA A 228 -13.10 0.22 19.11
C ALA A 228 -14.41 0.37 18.31
N GLU A 229 -14.38 1.08 17.18
CA GLU A 229 -15.54 1.26 16.31
C GLU A 229 -16.06 -0.08 15.73
N GLY A 230 -15.18 -1.02 15.47
CA GLY A 230 -15.51 -2.34 14.91
C GLY A 230 -15.90 -3.41 15.92
N LYS A 231 -15.93 -3.09 17.24
CA LYS A 231 -16.05 -4.09 18.31
C LYS A 231 -17.24 -5.04 18.16
N ASP A 232 -18.41 -4.53 17.80
CA ASP A 232 -19.65 -5.31 17.76
C ASP A 232 -20.34 -5.28 16.37
N LYS A 233 -19.60 -4.93 15.32
CA LYS A 233 -20.09 -4.83 13.94
C LYS A 233 -19.03 -5.23 12.92
N VAL A 234 -19.47 -5.57 11.72
CA VAL A 234 -18.60 -5.76 10.57
C VAL A 234 -18.35 -4.40 9.92
N LEU A 235 -17.12 -3.98 9.80
CA LEU A 235 -16.74 -2.79 9.04
C LEU A 235 -16.55 -3.17 7.56
N ILE A 236 -17.13 -2.39 6.65
CA ILE A 236 -17.04 -2.62 5.20
C ILE A 236 -16.14 -1.55 4.59
N ASN A 237 -15.02 -1.98 3.98
CA ASN A 237 -14.02 -1.09 3.38
C ASN A 237 -13.66 0.11 4.28
N PRO A 238 -13.31 -0.11 5.57
CA PRO A 238 -13.08 0.98 6.49
C PRO A 238 -11.88 1.84 6.08
N VAL A 239 -11.97 3.13 6.36
CA VAL A 239 -10.90 4.11 6.19
C VAL A 239 -11.03 5.23 7.20
N VAL A 240 -9.95 5.63 7.83
CA VAL A 240 -9.88 6.80 8.70
C VAL A 240 -9.23 7.95 7.94
N VAL A 241 -10.07 8.79 7.33
CA VAL A 241 -9.59 9.88 6.46
C VAL A 241 -8.70 10.85 7.24
N PRO A 242 -7.47 11.18 6.76
CA PRO A 242 -6.58 12.11 7.43
C PRO A 242 -7.17 13.51 7.53
N THR A 243 -7.15 14.06 8.74
CA THR A 243 -7.58 15.43 9.08
C THR A 243 -6.48 16.25 9.73
N THR A 244 -5.41 15.59 10.19
CA THR A 244 -4.22 16.21 10.79
C THR A 244 -2.97 15.70 10.06
N LEU A 245 -1.89 16.46 10.08
CA LEU A 245 -0.63 16.10 9.44
C LEU A 245 -0.01 14.86 10.08
N TYR A 246 -0.13 14.76 11.40
CA TYR A 246 0.36 13.66 12.22
C TYR A 246 -0.70 13.22 13.22
N PRO A 247 -0.66 11.95 13.65
CA PRO A 247 0.05 10.84 13.02
C PRO A 247 -0.76 10.19 11.89
N ASN A 248 -0.09 9.69 10.85
CA ASN A 248 -0.67 8.81 9.84
C ASN A 248 -0.13 7.38 10.04
N VAL A 249 -0.88 6.37 9.59
CA VAL A 249 -0.53 4.97 9.80
C VAL A 249 0.59 4.53 8.84
N VAL A 250 1.57 3.81 9.41
CA VAL A 250 2.61 3.07 8.69
C VAL A 250 2.53 1.61 9.10
N ARG A 251 2.73 0.70 8.15
CA ARG A 251 2.60 -0.73 8.39
C ARG A 251 3.85 -1.48 7.91
N GLY A 252 4.04 -2.72 8.39
CA GLY A 252 5.05 -3.66 7.92
C GLY A 252 6.35 -3.67 8.70
N GLY A 253 6.68 -2.60 9.39
CA GLY A 253 8.03 -2.38 9.93
C GLY A 253 9.05 -2.14 8.82
N ALA A 254 10.31 -1.99 9.15
CA ALA A 254 11.37 -1.68 8.20
C ALA A 254 12.66 -2.46 8.52
N PHE A 255 13.71 -2.22 7.75
CA PHE A 255 15.03 -2.83 7.90
C PHE A 255 15.65 -2.68 9.30
N ASP A 256 15.24 -1.68 10.06
CA ASP A 256 15.72 -1.36 11.42
C ASP A 256 14.76 -1.79 12.55
N SER A 257 13.59 -2.31 12.17
CA SER A 257 12.53 -2.67 13.11
C SER A 257 12.76 -4.05 13.75
N ALA A 258 12.33 -4.20 15.01
CA ALA A 258 12.34 -5.48 15.68
C ALA A 258 11.26 -6.42 15.12
N ALA A 259 11.48 -7.74 15.19
CA ALA A 259 10.52 -8.74 14.69
C ALA A 259 9.07 -8.49 15.17
N ALA A 260 8.87 -8.11 16.42
CA ALA A 260 7.55 -7.84 16.98
C ALA A 260 6.79 -6.71 16.28
N ASP A 261 7.48 -5.77 15.63
CA ASP A 261 6.89 -4.66 14.91
C ASP A 261 6.56 -5.00 13.43
N LEU A 262 6.98 -6.21 12.97
CA LEU A 262 6.69 -6.73 11.63
C LEU A 262 5.42 -7.61 11.59
N ARG A 263 4.76 -7.89 12.73
CA ARG A 263 3.52 -8.69 12.75
C ARG A 263 2.44 -8.05 11.85
N SER A 264 1.60 -8.88 11.24
CA SER A 264 0.52 -8.38 10.36
C SER A 264 -0.34 -7.30 11.03
N ALA A 265 -0.59 -7.43 12.34
CA ALA A 265 -1.41 -6.48 13.10
C ALA A 265 -0.63 -5.30 13.67
N ALA A 266 0.71 -5.33 13.63
CA ALA A 266 1.52 -4.25 14.22
C ALA A 266 1.27 -2.92 13.49
N ARG A 267 1.08 -1.85 14.27
CA ARG A 267 0.78 -0.51 13.79
C ARG A 267 1.93 0.43 14.10
N GLY A 268 2.35 1.19 13.10
CA GLY A 268 3.25 2.32 13.25
C GLY A 268 2.51 3.64 13.05
N ALA A 269 3.05 4.70 13.61
CA ALA A 269 2.49 6.04 13.52
C ALA A 269 3.59 7.03 13.11
N SER A 270 3.29 7.90 12.15
CA SER A 270 4.23 8.98 11.81
C SER A 270 4.34 9.99 12.95
N ASP A 271 5.54 10.59 13.07
CA ASP A 271 5.88 11.50 14.14
C ASP A 271 6.46 12.82 13.57
N PRO A 272 6.13 13.99 14.14
CA PRO A 272 6.75 15.26 13.77
C PRO A 272 8.29 15.27 13.81
N ILE A 273 8.89 14.40 14.64
CA ILE A 273 10.36 14.27 14.76
C ILE A 273 10.99 13.88 13.42
N TRP A 274 10.27 13.16 12.54
CA TRP A 274 10.76 12.74 11.22
C TRP A 274 11.11 13.90 10.29
N LYS A 275 10.77 15.11 10.72
CA LYS A 275 11.00 16.36 9.97
C LYS A 275 11.78 17.41 10.78
N GLN A 276 12.34 17.00 11.91
CA GLN A 276 12.95 17.93 12.84
C GLN A 276 14.16 18.66 12.24
N LEU A 277 15.02 17.93 11.52
CA LEU A 277 16.24 18.45 10.89
C LEU A 277 16.01 19.11 9.52
N ASP A 278 14.77 19.13 9.01
CA ASP A 278 14.49 19.84 7.76
C ASP A 278 14.79 21.34 7.93
N PRO A 279 15.77 21.90 7.19
CA PRO A 279 16.20 23.28 7.35
C PRO A 279 15.25 24.30 6.71
N GLN A 280 14.21 23.86 5.97
CA GLN A 280 13.27 24.76 5.30
C GLN A 280 12.32 25.44 6.28
N VAL A 281 11.93 26.68 5.96
CA VAL A 281 10.87 27.41 6.67
C VAL A 281 9.91 28.00 5.62
N PRO A 282 8.67 27.50 5.54
CA PRO A 282 8.11 26.34 6.26
C PRO A 282 8.78 25.02 5.84
N LYS A 283 8.70 24.00 6.72
CA LYS A 283 9.29 22.68 6.46
C LYS A 283 8.70 22.03 5.20
N SER A 284 9.50 21.24 4.51
CA SER A 284 9.12 20.57 3.26
C SER A 284 7.84 19.74 3.40
N ASN A 285 6.95 19.84 2.44
CA ASN A 285 5.79 18.92 2.34
C ASN A 285 6.15 17.59 1.66
N TRP A 286 7.41 17.40 1.24
CA TRP A 286 7.82 16.33 0.37
C TRP A 286 8.65 15.25 1.05
N TRP A 287 9.51 15.63 2.01
CA TRP A 287 10.55 14.75 2.52
C TRP A 287 10.57 14.68 4.04
N PHE A 288 10.96 13.50 4.55
CA PHE A 288 11.25 13.23 5.94
C PHE A 288 12.73 12.87 6.12
N PRO A 289 13.61 13.84 6.39
CA PRO A 289 15.07 13.59 6.45
C PRO A 289 15.47 12.60 7.56
N GLU A 290 14.67 12.41 8.60
CA GLU A 290 14.94 11.49 9.70
C GLU A 290 14.11 10.19 9.63
N ALA A 291 13.44 9.92 8.51
CA ALA A 291 12.69 8.68 8.32
C ALA A 291 13.16 7.88 7.09
N PRO A 292 14.45 7.43 7.06
CA PRO A 292 15.00 6.66 5.95
C PRO A 292 14.39 5.23 5.85
N PHE A 293 13.37 4.97 6.61
CA PHE A 293 12.73 3.68 6.77
C PHE A 293 11.27 3.64 6.28
N VAL A 294 10.74 4.74 5.74
CA VAL A 294 9.35 4.80 5.28
C VAL A 294 9.26 4.96 3.76
N GLY A 295 8.48 4.08 3.14
CA GLY A 295 8.19 4.04 1.71
C GLY A 295 6.71 3.87 1.45
N MET A 296 6.35 3.25 0.33
CA MET A 296 4.96 3.06 -0.06
C MET A 296 4.75 1.85 -0.97
N ARG A 297 3.51 1.35 -0.98
CA ARG A 297 3.00 0.36 -1.92
C ARG A 297 1.70 0.85 -2.56
N LEU A 298 1.45 0.44 -3.80
CA LEU A 298 0.28 0.89 -4.56
C LEU A 298 -0.91 -0.05 -4.37
N VAL A 299 -2.10 0.52 -4.37
CA VAL A 299 -3.38 -0.19 -4.52
C VAL A 299 -4.19 0.39 -5.67
N ARG A 300 -4.90 -0.49 -6.38
CA ARG A 300 -5.91 -0.16 -7.38
C ARG A 300 -7.23 -0.83 -7.02
N PRO A 301 -8.32 -0.10 -6.78
CA PRO A 301 -9.63 -0.71 -6.56
C PRO A 301 -10.18 -1.30 -7.87
N VAL A 302 -10.98 -2.37 -7.78
CA VAL A 302 -11.67 -2.96 -8.94
C VAL A 302 -12.71 -1.98 -9.49
N ASN A 303 -13.44 -1.32 -8.59
CA ASN A 303 -14.41 -0.30 -8.92
C ASN A 303 -13.81 1.08 -8.56
N PRO A 304 -13.21 1.81 -9.52
CA PRO A 304 -12.66 3.12 -9.23
C PRO A 304 -13.79 4.13 -8.92
N PRO A 305 -13.51 5.12 -8.06
CA PRO A 305 -14.43 6.21 -7.81
C PRO A 305 -14.66 7.07 -9.10
N SER A 306 -15.59 7.99 -9.04
CA SER A 306 -15.80 8.97 -10.10
C SER A 306 -14.54 9.82 -10.32
N HIS A 307 -14.40 10.42 -11.50
CA HIS A 307 -13.27 11.32 -11.80
C HIS A 307 -13.17 12.47 -10.78
N GLU A 308 -14.30 13.03 -10.36
CA GLU A 308 -14.36 14.10 -9.36
C GLU A 308 -13.78 13.64 -8.00
N GLU A 309 -14.17 12.45 -7.54
CA GLU A 309 -13.65 11.87 -6.31
C GLU A 309 -12.17 11.51 -6.40
N ILE A 310 -11.71 11.01 -7.57
CA ILE A 310 -10.30 10.77 -7.86
C ILE A 310 -9.50 12.06 -7.74
N MET A 311 -9.96 13.14 -8.36
CA MET A 311 -9.28 14.44 -8.28
C MET A 311 -9.33 15.00 -6.87
N ALA A 312 -10.45 14.87 -6.16
CA ALA A 312 -10.56 15.27 -4.75
C ALA A 312 -9.58 14.50 -3.83
N TYR A 313 -9.29 13.23 -4.12
CA TYR A 313 -8.26 12.47 -3.41
C TYR A 313 -6.86 13.03 -3.66
N TYR A 314 -6.50 13.33 -4.92
CA TYR A 314 -5.17 13.78 -5.30
C TYR A 314 -4.90 15.25 -5.00
N ASP A 315 -5.92 16.11 -5.13
CA ASP A 315 -5.80 17.57 -4.99
C ASP A 315 -6.00 18.07 -3.55
N LYS A 316 -6.09 17.13 -2.60
CA LYS A 316 -6.02 17.50 -1.19
C LYS A 316 -4.78 18.34 -0.94
N LYS A 317 -4.98 19.56 -0.48
CA LYS A 317 -3.84 20.40 -0.07
C LYS A 317 -3.09 19.73 1.08
N PRO A 318 -1.75 19.86 1.11
CA PRO A 318 -1.00 19.37 2.26
C PRO A 318 -1.52 20.03 3.52
N ILE A 319 -1.72 19.24 4.54
CA ILE A 319 -2.06 19.74 5.87
C ILE A 319 -0.83 20.50 6.37
N LYS A 320 -1.01 21.79 6.71
CA LYS A 320 0.12 22.64 7.07
C LYS A 320 0.74 22.21 8.40
N ASP A 321 2.06 22.20 8.42
CA ASP A 321 2.88 22.22 9.63
C ASP A 321 2.81 23.65 10.21
N PHE A 322 2.45 23.81 11.46
CA PHE A 322 2.39 25.10 12.13
C PHE A 322 3.73 25.41 12.80
#